data_5a57704c315aae7d4ea0b64d73336b75
#
_entry.id   5a57704c315aae7d4ea0b64d73336b75
#
_cell.length_a   1.000
_cell.length_b   1.000
_cell.length_c   1.000
_cell.angle_alpha   90.00
_cell.angle_beta   90.00
_cell.angle_gamma   90.00
#
_symmetry.space_group_name_H-M   'P 1'
#
loop_
_entity.id
_entity.type
_entity.pdbx_description
1 polymer ?
#
loop_
_entity_poly.entity_id
_entity_poly.type
_entity_poly.pdbx_seq_one_letter_code
_entity_poly.pdbx_strand_id
1 'polypeptide(L)'
;LQMADYCDQHGIAILAYGTLCGGFISRKWLGKSEPNLDSLANWSLMKYKRFIDTAGGWEKFQNILETLNKVGQETNRSISTIASKYQLAQKAVGAVIIGARLGENAHIEDTLSLFTFDLNNAQRHEIAVALNLLEPIPGDCGDEYRKPPYLTASGDLSHHLEEFPPVYKVIKSATNERIDSGTSWEALAGYSRAMRIGDRVLVSGTTATHGALAIGKNDPAAQAHFIIDKIEASLESLGAKLSDVVRTRIYVNNLADWELISIAHGERFSDIRPANTMFIAQLIGDEYLVEIEAEAVIQS
;
A
#
# COMPACT_ATOMS: atom_id res chain seq x y z
N LEU A 1 -1.69 -3.07 -20.78
CA LEU A 1 -2.00 -3.58 -22.11
C LEU A 1 -1.31 -4.92 -22.38
N GLN A 2 -0.02 -5.08 -22.06
CA GLN A 2 0.72 -6.34 -22.28
C GLN A 2 0.09 -7.53 -21.53
N MET A 3 -0.34 -7.35 -20.29
CA MET A 3 -0.98 -8.40 -19.50
C MET A 3 -2.31 -8.85 -20.12
N ALA A 4 -3.17 -7.93 -20.55
CA ALA A 4 -4.45 -8.27 -21.17
C ALA A 4 -4.26 -9.01 -22.51
N ASP A 5 -3.28 -8.61 -23.32
CA ASP A 5 -2.93 -9.28 -24.56
C ASP A 5 -2.39 -10.69 -24.33
N TYR A 6 -1.52 -10.87 -23.33
CA TYR A 6 -1.02 -12.17 -22.93
C TYR A 6 -2.15 -13.10 -22.44
N CYS A 7 -3.00 -12.60 -21.56
CA CYS A 7 -4.13 -13.36 -21.01
C CYS A 7 -5.08 -13.81 -22.12
N ASP A 8 -5.41 -12.92 -23.07
CA ASP A 8 -6.28 -13.23 -24.19
C ASP A 8 -5.67 -14.31 -25.10
N GLN A 9 -4.38 -14.19 -25.43
CA GLN A 9 -3.67 -15.16 -26.27
C GLN A 9 -3.59 -16.54 -25.62
N HIS A 10 -3.57 -16.62 -24.30
CA HIS A 10 -3.44 -17.87 -23.55
C HIS A 10 -4.76 -18.37 -22.95
N GLY A 11 -5.90 -17.75 -23.27
CA GLY A 11 -7.21 -18.15 -22.74
C GLY A 11 -7.37 -17.93 -21.22
N ILE A 12 -6.64 -16.97 -20.65
CA ILE A 12 -6.66 -16.65 -19.22
C ILE A 12 -7.67 -15.51 -19.00
N ALA A 13 -8.64 -15.72 -18.10
CA ALA A 13 -9.60 -14.70 -17.73
C ALA A 13 -9.08 -13.83 -16.58
N ILE A 14 -9.14 -12.51 -16.74
CA ILE A 14 -8.81 -11.53 -15.72
C ILE A 14 -10.05 -11.26 -14.85
N LEU A 15 -9.89 -11.35 -13.53
CA LEU A 15 -10.88 -10.89 -12.55
C LEU A 15 -10.50 -9.47 -12.11
N ALA A 16 -11.15 -8.46 -12.68
CA ALA A 16 -10.81 -7.06 -12.41
C ALA A 16 -11.38 -6.60 -11.07
N TYR A 17 -10.54 -6.11 -10.17
CA TYR A 17 -10.93 -5.52 -8.89
C TYR A 17 -10.65 -4.01 -8.86
N GLY A 18 -11.18 -3.32 -7.86
CA GLY A 18 -10.95 -1.88 -7.69
C GLY A 18 -11.65 -1.00 -8.73
N THR A 19 -12.56 -1.54 -9.50
CA THR A 19 -13.24 -0.89 -10.64
C THR A 19 -13.99 0.39 -10.27
N LEU A 20 -14.26 0.62 -8.99
CA LEU A 20 -14.94 1.81 -8.48
C LEU A 20 -14.01 2.74 -7.69
N CYS A 21 -12.69 2.55 -7.77
CA CYS A 21 -11.68 3.36 -7.06
C CYS A 21 -12.05 3.61 -5.58
N GLY A 22 -12.34 2.51 -4.83
CA GLY A 22 -12.72 2.60 -3.43
C GLY A 22 -14.03 3.33 -3.13
N GLY A 23 -14.81 3.65 -4.16
CA GLY A 23 -16.06 4.42 -4.07
C GLY A 23 -15.95 5.86 -4.59
N PHE A 24 -14.79 6.27 -5.12
CA PHE A 24 -14.68 7.56 -5.81
C PHE A 24 -15.48 7.61 -7.11
N ILE A 25 -15.56 6.50 -7.86
CA ILE A 25 -16.39 6.42 -9.06
C ILE A 25 -17.86 6.24 -8.65
N SER A 26 -18.46 7.34 -8.26
CA SER A 26 -19.87 7.43 -7.84
C SER A 26 -20.40 8.85 -7.97
N ARG A 27 -21.73 8.98 -7.99
CA ARG A 27 -22.41 10.28 -8.05
C ARG A 27 -22.10 11.19 -6.84
N LYS A 28 -21.67 10.58 -5.71
CA LYS A 28 -21.30 11.32 -4.50
C LYS A 28 -20.17 12.32 -4.75
N TRP A 29 -19.25 11.99 -5.64
CA TRP A 29 -18.02 12.76 -5.90
C TRP A 29 -18.11 13.65 -7.15
N LEU A 30 -19.14 13.48 -7.97
CA LEU A 30 -19.35 14.29 -9.19
C LEU A 30 -19.57 15.76 -8.82
N GLY A 31 -18.76 16.65 -9.40
CA GLY A 31 -18.82 18.10 -9.18
C GLY A 31 -18.36 18.54 -7.78
N LYS A 32 -17.71 17.68 -7.00
CA LYS A 32 -17.17 18.04 -5.69
C LYS A 32 -15.77 18.60 -5.81
N SER A 33 -15.45 19.53 -4.89
CA SER A 33 -14.07 19.97 -4.69
C SER A 33 -13.19 18.80 -4.25
N GLU A 34 -11.91 18.90 -4.54
CA GLU A 34 -10.92 17.92 -4.14
C GLU A 34 -10.92 17.73 -2.62
N PRO A 35 -11.07 16.47 -2.13
CA PRO A 35 -10.98 16.21 -0.70
C PRO A 35 -9.55 16.24 -0.21
N ASN A 36 -9.35 16.74 1.01
CA ASN A 36 -8.07 16.54 1.70
C ASN A 36 -7.93 15.05 2.06
N LEU A 37 -6.73 14.51 1.88
CA LEU A 37 -6.41 13.11 2.17
C LEU A 37 -6.80 12.72 3.60
N ASP A 38 -6.46 13.57 4.57
CA ASP A 38 -6.75 13.34 6.00
C ASP A 38 -8.23 13.37 6.35
N SER A 39 -9.06 13.94 5.48
CA SER A 39 -10.52 14.01 5.66
C SER A 39 -11.26 12.78 5.14
N LEU A 40 -10.56 11.86 4.47
CA LEU A 40 -11.16 10.68 3.88
C LEU A 40 -11.50 9.62 4.94
N ALA A 41 -12.70 9.04 4.83
CA ALA A 41 -13.30 8.21 5.86
C ALA A 41 -12.64 6.82 6.04
N ASN A 42 -11.84 6.37 5.08
CA ASN A 42 -11.23 5.05 5.13
C ASN A 42 -10.02 4.93 4.20
N TRP A 43 -9.19 3.92 4.47
CA TRP A 43 -7.95 3.61 3.76
C TRP A 43 -8.13 3.38 2.25
N SER A 44 -9.23 2.78 1.85
CA SER A 44 -9.51 2.55 0.44
C SER A 44 -9.63 3.87 -0.33
N LEU A 45 -10.34 4.86 0.22
CA LEU A 45 -10.41 6.19 -0.37
C LEU A 45 -9.04 6.88 -0.39
N MET A 46 -8.29 6.82 0.71
CA MET A 46 -6.94 7.40 0.77
C MET A 46 -6.02 6.79 -0.29
N LYS A 47 -6.00 5.46 -0.43
CA LYS A 47 -5.24 4.75 -1.46
C LYS A 47 -5.62 5.24 -2.86
N TYR A 48 -6.90 5.20 -3.20
CA TYR A 48 -7.32 5.57 -4.55
C TYR A 48 -7.21 7.06 -4.84
N LYS A 49 -7.23 7.93 -3.82
CA LYS A 49 -6.92 9.35 -3.99
C LYS A 49 -5.50 9.56 -4.51
N ARG A 50 -4.53 8.80 -3.99
CA ARG A 50 -3.14 8.85 -4.50
C ARG A 50 -3.02 8.39 -5.94
N PHE A 51 -3.78 7.37 -6.33
CA PHE A 51 -3.82 6.96 -7.74
C PHE A 51 -4.43 8.04 -8.62
N ILE A 52 -5.48 8.72 -8.14
CA ILE A 52 -6.07 9.88 -8.84
C ILE A 52 -5.04 10.98 -9.01
N ASP A 53 -4.28 11.31 -7.95
CA ASP A 53 -3.23 12.34 -7.99
C ASP A 53 -2.14 11.98 -8.99
N THR A 54 -1.64 10.75 -8.95
CA THR A 54 -0.63 10.26 -9.89
C THR A 54 -1.14 10.20 -11.32
N ALA A 55 -2.42 9.88 -11.52
CA ALA A 55 -3.04 9.83 -12.84
C ALA A 55 -3.34 11.23 -13.44
N GLY A 56 -2.89 12.30 -12.79
CA GLY A 56 -3.02 13.67 -13.29
C GLY A 56 -4.00 14.55 -12.52
N GLY A 57 -4.42 14.09 -11.32
CA GLY A 57 -5.12 14.90 -10.33
C GLY A 57 -6.64 14.94 -10.46
N TRP A 58 -7.24 15.73 -9.57
CA TRP A 58 -8.67 15.75 -9.34
C TRP A 58 -9.49 16.27 -10.54
N GLU A 59 -8.96 17.24 -11.28
CA GLU A 59 -9.65 17.82 -12.45
C GLU A 59 -9.84 16.77 -13.56
N LYS A 60 -8.80 16.03 -13.90
CA LYS A 60 -8.89 14.94 -14.88
C LYS A 60 -9.83 13.83 -14.39
N PHE A 61 -9.83 13.55 -13.11
CA PHE A 61 -10.76 12.59 -12.51
C PHE A 61 -12.21 13.07 -12.58
N GLN A 62 -12.50 14.36 -12.35
CA GLN A 62 -13.84 14.93 -12.54
C GLN A 62 -14.33 14.80 -13.97
N ASN A 63 -13.47 15.03 -14.97
CA ASN A 63 -13.80 14.80 -16.38
C ASN A 63 -14.23 13.35 -16.65
N ILE A 64 -13.59 12.37 -16.01
CA ILE A 64 -14.04 10.97 -16.10
C ILE A 64 -15.42 10.78 -15.48
N LEU A 65 -15.68 11.35 -14.31
CA LEU A 65 -16.98 11.25 -13.65
C LEU A 65 -18.09 11.90 -14.49
N GLU A 66 -17.81 13.03 -15.11
CA GLU A 66 -18.75 13.74 -16.02
C GLU A 66 -19.05 12.89 -17.25
N THR A 67 -18.02 12.30 -17.86
CA THR A 67 -18.18 11.39 -19.01
C THR A 67 -19.01 10.17 -18.65
N LEU A 68 -18.70 9.52 -17.54
CA LEU A 68 -19.45 8.36 -17.06
C LEU A 68 -20.91 8.73 -16.70
N ASN A 69 -21.13 9.91 -16.13
CA ASN A 69 -22.47 10.40 -15.82
C ASN A 69 -23.29 10.69 -17.08
N LYS A 70 -22.67 11.30 -18.10
CA LYS A 70 -23.32 11.53 -19.39
C LYS A 70 -23.80 10.22 -20.02
N VAL A 71 -22.90 9.25 -20.14
CA VAL A 71 -23.24 7.91 -20.66
C VAL A 71 -24.28 7.22 -19.77
N GLY A 72 -24.21 7.43 -18.46
CA GLY A 72 -25.19 6.92 -17.51
C GLY A 72 -26.59 7.51 -17.73
N GLN A 73 -26.69 8.80 -18.01
CA GLN A 73 -27.97 9.46 -18.35
C GLN A 73 -28.58 8.90 -19.64
N GLU A 74 -27.74 8.69 -20.68
CA GLU A 74 -28.20 8.14 -21.97
C GLU A 74 -28.74 6.71 -21.83
N THR A 75 -28.17 5.92 -20.90
CA THR A 75 -28.51 4.50 -20.71
C THR A 75 -29.43 4.26 -19.51
N ASN A 76 -29.78 5.32 -18.76
CA ASN A 76 -30.50 5.24 -17.49
C ASN A 76 -29.81 4.33 -16.48
N ARG A 77 -28.49 4.51 -16.30
CA ARG A 77 -27.64 3.74 -15.39
C ARG A 77 -26.80 4.65 -14.51
N SER A 78 -26.33 4.13 -13.37
CA SER A 78 -25.44 4.85 -12.49
C SER A 78 -24.02 4.99 -13.06
N ILE A 79 -23.25 5.98 -12.59
CA ILE A 79 -21.82 6.15 -12.89
C ILE A 79 -21.06 4.85 -12.59
N SER A 80 -21.35 4.24 -11.44
CA SER A 80 -20.69 3.00 -10.99
C SER A 80 -20.97 1.82 -11.92
N THR A 81 -22.22 1.70 -12.37
CA THR A 81 -22.64 0.67 -13.32
C THR A 81 -21.97 0.85 -14.69
N ILE A 82 -21.91 2.08 -15.20
CA ILE A 82 -21.20 2.37 -16.47
C ILE A 82 -19.71 2.03 -16.37
N ALA A 83 -19.03 2.45 -15.30
CA ALA A 83 -17.61 2.15 -15.09
C ALA A 83 -17.35 0.64 -15.03
N SER A 84 -18.16 -0.09 -14.28
CA SER A 84 -18.03 -1.55 -14.17
C SER A 84 -18.34 -2.26 -15.49
N LYS A 85 -19.35 -1.80 -16.24
CA LYS A 85 -19.67 -2.33 -17.57
C LYS A 85 -18.55 -2.08 -18.57
N TYR A 86 -17.92 -0.91 -18.54
CA TYR A 86 -16.79 -0.58 -19.39
C TYR A 86 -15.60 -1.51 -19.09
N GLN A 87 -15.30 -1.79 -17.81
CA GLN A 87 -14.24 -2.71 -17.41
C GLN A 87 -14.54 -4.15 -17.83
N LEU A 88 -15.78 -4.62 -17.65
CA LEU A 88 -16.21 -5.96 -18.06
C LEU A 88 -16.12 -6.17 -19.58
N ALA A 89 -16.19 -5.09 -20.36
CA ALA A 89 -16.06 -5.14 -21.82
C ALA A 89 -14.61 -5.08 -22.32
N GLN A 90 -13.61 -5.01 -21.43
CA GLN A 90 -12.22 -4.99 -21.82
C GLN A 90 -11.71 -6.39 -22.20
N LYS A 91 -10.68 -6.42 -23.01
CA LYS A 91 -10.03 -7.64 -23.49
C LYS A 91 -9.55 -8.50 -22.32
N ALA A 92 -9.83 -9.80 -22.40
CA ALA A 92 -9.50 -10.81 -21.38
C ALA A 92 -10.18 -10.62 -20.02
N VAL A 93 -11.02 -9.61 -19.78
CA VAL A 93 -11.75 -9.47 -18.53
C VAL A 93 -12.95 -10.41 -18.52
N GLY A 94 -12.89 -11.44 -17.67
CA GLY A 94 -13.96 -12.42 -17.49
C GLY A 94 -14.97 -12.05 -16.40
N ALA A 95 -14.55 -11.24 -15.41
CA ALA A 95 -15.42 -10.76 -14.35
C ALA A 95 -14.90 -9.48 -13.72
N VAL A 96 -15.79 -8.75 -13.03
CA VAL A 96 -15.47 -7.61 -12.15
C VAL A 96 -15.83 -7.96 -10.71
N ILE A 97 -14.92 -7.64 -9.78
CA ILE A 97 -15.14 -7.84 -8.35
C ILE A 97 -15.59 -6.51 -7.75
N ILE A 98 -16.84 -6.45 -7.31
CA ILE A 98 -17.46 -5.25 -6.74
C ILE A 98 -17.76 -5.50 -5.26
N GLY A 99 -17.27 -4.60 -4.40
CA GLY A 99 -17.56 -4.64 -2.98
C GLY A 99 -19.02 -4.26 -2.68
N ALA A 100 -19.65 -4.98 -1.75
CA ALA A 100 -20.98 -4.66 -1.25
C ALA A 100 -20.94 -4.46 0.27
N ARG A 101 -21.50 -3.36 0.77
CA ARG A 101 -21.68 -3.12 2.22
C ARG A 101 -23.07 -3.61 2.62
N LEU A 102 -23.14 -4.86 3.06
CA LEU A 102 -24.38 -5.46 3.54
C LEU A 102 -24.84 -4.73 4.81
N GLY A 103 -26.08 -4.26 4.82
CA GLY A 103 -26.66 -3.54 5.97
C GLY A 103 -26.57 -2.02 5.90
N GLU A 104 -25.76 -1.41 5.02
CA GLU A 104 -25.73 0.04 4.79
C GLU A 104 -26.32 0.41 3.43
N ASN A 105 -25.58 0.15 2.35
CA ASN A 105 -25.98 0.41 0.98
C ASN A 105 -25.40 -0.69 0.07
N ALA A 106 -26.13 -1.76 -0.11
CA ALA A 106 -25.64 -2.90 -0.86
C ALA A 106 -25.58 -2.68 -2.38
N HIS A 107 -26.39 -1.75 -2.94
CA HIS A 107 -26.47 -1.43 -4.38
C HIS A 107 -26.59 -2.67 -5.30
N ILE A 108 -27.14 -3.77 -4.79
CA ILE A 108 -27.14 -5.09 -5.49
C ILE A 108 -27.92 -5.00 -6.80
N GLU A 109 -29.09 -4.36 -6.79
CA GLU A 109 -29.92 -4.24 -8.00
C GLU A 109 -29.22 -3.39 -9.07
N ASP A 110 -28.58 -2.28 -8.69
CA ASP A 110 -27.80 -1.45 -9.59
C ASP A 110 -26.62 -2.23 -10.17
N THR A 111 -25.90 -2.98 -9.35
CA THR A 111 -24.80 -3.85 -9.78
C THR A 111 -25.28 -4.96 -10.73
N LEU A 112 -26.39 -5.64 -10.43
CA LEU A 112 -26.95 -6.69 -11.29
C LEU A 112 -27.45 -6.15 -12.62
N SER A 113 -27.77 -4.87 -12.69
CA SER A 113 -28.19 -4.21 -13.93
C SER A 113 -27.09 -4.21 -15.01
N LEU A 114 -25.82 -4.47 -14.64
CA LEU A 114 -24.68 -4.68 -15.58
C LEU A 114 -25.00 -5.67 -16.71
N PHE A 115 -25.83 -6.67 -16.43
CA PHE A 115 -26.16 -7.74 -17.36
C PHE A 115 -27.37 -7.44 -18.24
N THR A 116 -28.01 -6.27 -18.06
CA THR A 116 -29.26 -5.92 -18.76
C THR A 116 -29.09 -4.93 -19.90
N PHE A 117 -27.85 -4.48 -20.17
CA PHE A 117 -27.55 -3.54 -21.25
C PHE A 117 -26.11 -3.71 -21.74
N ASP A 118 -25.83 -3.10 -22.91
CA ASP A 118 -24.46 -3.00 -23.45
C ASP A 118 -24.13 -1.55 -23.81
N LEU A 119 -22.84 -1.21 -23.71
CA LEU A 119 -22.33 0.06 -24.21
C LEU A 119 -22.11 -0.06 -25.72
N ASN A 120 -22.62 0.92 -26.49
CA ASN A 120 -22.35 1.02 -27.90
C ASN A 120 -20.92 1.54 -28.17
N ASN A 121 -20.48 1.48 -29.43
CA ASN A 121 -19.13 1.89 -29.80
C ASN A 121 -18.84 3.38 -29.53
N ALA A 122 -19.83 4.27 -29.70
CA ALA A 122 -19.65 5.70 -29.44
C ALA A 122 -19.44 5.96 -27.93
N GLN A 123 -20.22 5.31 -27.08
CA GLN A 123 -20.10 5.41 -25.63
C GLN A 123 -18.75 4.85 -25.12
N ARG A 124 -18.32 3.70 -25.63
CA ARG A 124 -17.01 3.12 -25.34
C ARG A 124 -15.86 4.04 -25.77
N HIS A 125 -15.99 4.63 -26.96
CA HIS A 125 -15.00 5.57 -27.47
C HIS A 125 -14.92 6.84 -26.61
N GLU A 126 -16.05 7.40 -26.21
CA GLU A 126 -16.10 8.59 -25.35
C GLU A 126 -15.42 8.35 -24.00
N ILE A 127 -15.69 7.22 -23.36
CA ILE A 127 -15.01 6.83 -22.12
C ILE A 127 -13.50 6.64 -22.35
N ALA A 128 -13.10 5.97 -23.45
CA ALA A 128 -11.71 5.77 -23.79
C ALA A 128 -10.96 7.10 -23.98
N VAL A 129 -11.57 8.07 -24.65
CA VAL A 129 -11.00 9.41 -24.84
C VAL A 129 -10.75 10.09 -23.49
N ALA A 130 -11.72 10.05 -22.55
CA ALA A 130 -11.53 10.62 -21.23
C ALA A 130 -10.40 9.92 -20.44
N LEU A 131 -10.30 8.60 -20.51
CA LEU A 131 -9.24 7.83 -19.86
C LEU A 131 -7.86 8.09 -20.47
N ASN A 132 -7.76 8.36 -21.76
CA ASN A 132 -6.48 8.66 -22.42
C ASN A 132 -5.88 10.03 -22.02
N LEU A 133 -6.63 10.88 -21.32
CA LEU A 133 -6.15 12.13 -20.75
C LEU A 133 -5.38 11.90 -19.44
N LEU A 134 -5.48 10.72 -18.85
CA LEU A 134 -4.78 10.37 -17.62
C LEU A 134 -3.30 10.10 -17.89
N GLU A 135 -2.49 10.44 -16.87
CA GLU A 135 -1.09 10.00 -16.82
C GLU A 135 -1.03 8.50 -16.44
N PRO A 136 -0.07 7.76 -16.97
CA PRO A 136 0.12 6.36 -16.59
C PRO A 136 0.55 6.25 -15.13
N ILE A 137 -0.12 5.40 -14.38
CA ILE A 137 0.31 5.05 -13.02
C ILE A 137 1.52 4.12 -13.14
N PRO A 138 2.68 4.46 -12.54
CA PRO A 138 3.88 3.64 -12.62
C PRO A 138 3.75 2.33 -11.84
N GLY A 139 4.52 1.33 -12.26
CA GLY A 139 4.59 0.02 -11.61
C GLY A 139 3.66 -1.02 -12.22
N ASP A 140 3.79 -2.25 -11.72
CA ASP A 140 2.99 -3.40 -12.11
C ASP A 140 1.80 -3.61 -11.16
N CYS A 141 0.83 -4.43 -11.57
CA CYS A 141 -0.28 -4.81 -10.73
C CYS A 141 0.21 -5.51 -9.45
N GLY A 142 -0.15 -4.95 -8.30
CA GLY A 142 0.29 -5.42 -6.98
C GLY A 142 1.49 -4.67 -6.40
N ASP A 143 2.16 -3.82 -7.17
CA ASP A 143 3.25 -2.99 -6.65
C ASP A 143 2.74 -2.00 -5.60
N GLU A 144 1.47 -1.60 -5.67
CA GLU A 144 0.81 -0.78 -4.66
C GLU A 144 0.78 -1.41 -3.25
N TYR A 145 1.07 -2.70 -3.15
CA TYR A 145 1.14 -3.43 -1.88
C TYR A 145 2.58 -3.72 -1.44
N ARG A 146 3.58 -3.41 -2.25
CA ARG A 146 4.96 -3.89 -2.04
C ARG A 146 6.03 -2.84 -2.28
N LYS A 147 5.74 -1.78 -3.02
CA LYS A 147 6.74 -0.81 -3.46
C LYS A 147 6.30 0.63 -3.23
N PRO A 148 7.24 1.51 -2.88
CA PRO A 148 6.97 2.95 -2.90
C PRO A 148 6.51 3.41 -4.30
N PRO A 149 5.72 4.49 -4.40
CA PRO A 149 5.21 5.31 -3.31
C PRO A 149 3.88 4.82 -2.71
N TYR A 150 3.35 3.69 -3.15
CA TYR A 150 1.97 3.30 -2.87
C TYR A 150 1.81 2.28 -1.74
N LEU A 151 2.85 1.75 -1.18
CA LEU A 151 2.83 0.73 -0.14
C LEU A 151 1.53 0.69 0.67
N THR A 152 0.70 -0.33 0.40
CA THR A 152 -0.57 -0.53 1.10
C THR A 152 -0.63 -1.90 1.77
N ALA A 153 0.55 -2.53 1.94
CA ALA A 153 0.64 -3.89 2.45
C ALA A 153 -0.04 -4.02 3.82
N SER A 154 -0.87 -5.03 3.96
CA SER A 154 -1.31 -5.58 5.26
C SER A 154 -2.00 -4.61 6.22
N GLY A 155 -2.72 -3.61 5.72
CA GLY A 155 -3.29 -2.59 6.57
C GLY A 155 -2.26 -1.61 7.12
N ASP A 156 -1.02 -1.77 6.74
CA ASP A 156 0.08 -0.88 6.99
C ASP A 156 -0.23 0.53 6.50
N LEU A 157 0.10 1.50 7.32
CA LEU A 157 -0.15 2.92 7.10
C LEU A 157 1.06 3.66 6.53
N SER A 158 2.17 2.97 6.33
CA SER A 158 3.44 3.55 5.89
C SER A 158 3.32 4.28 4.54
N HIS A 159 2.46 3.79 3.65
CA HIS A 159 2.20 4.40 2.35
C HIS A 159 1.51 5.77 2.40
N HIS A 160 1.04 6.20 3.57
CA HIS A 160 0.48 7.54 3.80
C HIS A 160 1.52 8.53 4.31
N LEU A 161 2.74 8.09 4.52
CA LEU A 161 3.78 8.92 5.06
C LEU A 161 4.66 9.46 3.94
N GLU A 162 4.93 10.75 4.01
CA GLU A 162 5.95 11.36 3.18
C GLU A 162 7.33 10.81 3.57
N GLU A 163 8.23 10.70 2.58
CA GLU A 163 9.61 10.23 2.79
C GLU A 163 9.72 8.81 3.40
N PHE A 164 8.76 7.94 3.09
CA PHE A 164 8.80 6.54 3.51
C PHE A 164 8.80 5.59 2.30
N PRO A 165 9.60 4.49 2.27
CA PRO A 165 10.63 4.13 3.27
C PRO A 165 11.76 5.17 3.36
N PRO A 166 12.35 5.34 4.55
CA PRO A 166 13.35 6.36 4.76
C PRO A 166 14.65 6.03 3.99
N VAL A 167 15.27 7.05 3.42
CA VAL A 167 16.61 6.95 2.83
C VAL A 167 17.62 7.55 3.80
N TYR A 168 18.49 6.71 4.33
CA TYR A 168 19.46 7.12 5.34
C TYR A 168 20.81 7.54 4.72
N LYS A 169 21.38 8.60 5.26
CA LYS A 169 22.75 9.03 4.91
C LYS A 169 23.77 8.15 5.61
N VAL A 170 24.63 7.49 4.83
CA VAL A 170 25.72 6.67 5.39
C VAL A 170 26.86 7.54 5.90
N ILE A 171 27.28 7.29 7.13
CA ILE A 171 28.43 7.89 7.79
C ILE A 171 29.53 6.84 7.84
N LYS A 172 30.66 7.12 7.17
CA LYS A 172 31.79 6.19 7.07
C LYS A 172 32.91 6.55 8.05
N SER A 173 33.46 5.53 8.69
CA SER A 173 34.70 5.62 9.46
C SER A 173 35.77 4.66 8.89
N ALA A 174 36.94 4.61 9.51
CA ALA A 174 38.01 3.70 9.08
C ALA A 174 37.63 2.21 9.22
N THR A 175 36.72 1.86 10.13
CA THR A 175 36.43 0.47 10.50
C THR A 175 34.97 0.05 10.33
N ASN A 176 34.08 1.03 10.15
CA ASN A 176 32.64 0.76 10.06
C ASN A 176 31.89 1.82 9.23
N GLU A 177 30.70 1.48 8.84
CA GLU A 177 29.70 2.36 8.27
C GLU A 177 28.47 2.36 9.17
N ARG A 178 27.83 3.51 9.39
CA ARG A 178 26.61 3.61 10.17
C ARG A 178 25.61 4.55 9.53
N ILE A 179 24.39 4.43 9.96
CA ILE A 179 23.30 5.36 9.64
C ILE A 179 22.66 5.85 10.93
N ASP A 180 22.22 7.10 10.92
CA ASP A 180 21.46 7.71 12.00
C ASP A 180 20.09 8.12 11.43
N SER A 181 19.00 7.93 12.20
CA SER A 181 17.64 8.34 11.80
C SER A 181 17.31 9.77 12.24
N GLY A 182 18.20 10.40 13.01
CA GLY A 182 18.04 11.78 13.48
C GLY A 182 17.10 11.92 14.67
N THR A 183 16.77 10.84 15.36
CA THR A 183 15.96 10.90 16.59
C THR A 183 16.77 11.44 17.76
N SER A 184 16.10 12.13 18.69
CA SER A 184 16.74 12.65 19.93
C SER A 184 17.35 11.54 20.78
N TRP A 185 16.82 10.32 20.70
CA TRP A 185 17.28 9.14 21.44
C TRP A 185 18.69 8.70 21.04
N GLU A 186 19.02 8.78 19.73
CA GLU A 186 20.35 8.43 19.22
C GLU A 186 21.43 9.33 19.84
N ALA A 187 21.17 10.64 19.89
CA ALA A 187 22.10 11.59 20.49
C ALA A 187 22.17 11.43 22.01
N LEU A 188 21.06 11.17 22.69
CA LEU A 188 20.98 11.03 24.13
C LEU A 188 21.70 9.78 24.63
N ALA A 189 21.45 8.63 23.98
CA ALA A 189 21.95 7.32 24.41
C ALA A 189 23.25 6.89 23.70
N GLY A 190 23.70 7.65 22.70
CA GLY A 190 24.97 7.39 22.00
C GLY A 190 24.95 6.14 21.11
N TYR A 191 23.84 5.89 20.40
CA TYR A 191 23.71 4.78 19.46
C TYR A 191 23.34 5.26 18.06
N SER A 192 23.43 4.39 17.07
CA SER A 192 23.03 4.63 15.70
C SER A 192 21.86 3.74 15.28
N ARG A 193 21.10 4.14 14.25
CA ARG A 193 19.99 3.35 13.71
C ARG A 193 20.44 1.96 13.25
N ALA A 194 21.54 1.90 12.53
CA ALA A 194 22.18 0.67 12.15
C ALA A 194 23.69 0.86 11.93
N MET A 195 24.45 -0.23 12.02
CA MET A 195 25.90 -0.23 11.84
C MET A 195 26.32 -1.43 11.01
N ARG A 196 27.24 -1.20 10.04
CA ARG A 196 27.92 -2.25 9.27
C ARG A 196 29.37 -2.36 9.65
N ILE A 197 29.83 -3.59 9.91
CA ILE A 197 31.23 -3.95 10.16
C ILE A 197 31.58 -5.16 9.28
N GLY A 198 32.33 -4.93 8.23
CA GLY A 198 32.64 -5.98 7.23
C GLY A 198 31.37 -6.43 6.50
N ASP A 199 31.04 -7.71 6.63
CA ASP A 199 29.86 -8.35 6.07
C ASP A 199 28.62 -8.30 6.99
N ARG A 200 28.79 -7.89 8.25
CA ARG A 200 27.70 -7.86 9.24
C ARG A 200 27.03 -6.50 9.31
N VAL A 201 25.69 -6.50 9.34
CA VAL A 201 24.86 -5.33 9.59
C VAL A 201 23.99 -5.58 10.81
N LEU A 202 24.05 -4.65 11.77
CA LEU A 202 23.29 -4.67 13.01
C LEU A 202 22.29 -3.51 12.97
N VAL A 203 21.01 -3.82 13.10
CA VAL A 203 19.92 -2.82 13.18
C VAL A 203 19.42 -2.77 14.62
N SER A 204 19.47 -1.59 15.22
CA SER A 204 19.03 -1.34 16.60
C SER A 204 17.52 -1.54 16.74
N GLY A 205 17.04 -1.71 17.98
CA GLY A 205 15.62 -1.77 18.33
C GLY A 205 14.83 -0.70 17.57
N THR A 206 13.80 -1.13 16.88
CA THR A 206 13.00 -0.31 15.96
C THR A 206 11.56 -0.38 16.38
N THR A 207 10.96 0.77 16.66
CA THR A 207 9.53 0.94 16.91
C THR A 207 8.82 1.55 15.69
N ALA A 208 7.49 1.51 15.68
CA ALA A 208 6.67 2.04 14.61
C ALA A 208 6.58 3.58 14.63
N THR A 209 7.72 4.26 14.86
CA THR A 209 7.83 5.71 14.92
C THR A 209 8.12 6.30 13.55
N HIS A 210 7.40 7.37 13.17
CA HIS A 210 7.71 8.23 12.04
C HIS A 210 7.57 9.70 12.46
N GLY A 211 8.68 10.43 12.54
CA GLY A 211 8.69 11.76 13.14
C GLY A 211 8.20 11.72 14.59
N ALA A 212 7.11 12.42 14.87
CA ALA A 212 6.45 12.45 16.17
C ALA A 212 5.27 11.47 16.28
N LEU A 213 5.01 10.66 15.26
CA LEU A 213 3.83 9.79 15.19
C LEU A 213 4.20 8.34 15.44
N ALA A 214 3.32 7.61 16.13
CA ALA A 214 3.31 6.15 16.16
C ALA A 214 2.37 5.64 15.06
N ILE A 215 2.93 4.89 14.11
CA ILE A 215 2.19 4.35 12.98
C ILE A 215 1.57 2.99 13.37
N GLY A 216 0.40 2.69 12.83
CA GLY A 216 -0.33 1.46 13.16
C GLY A 216 -1.19 1.58 14.43
N LYS A 217 -1.02 2.60 15.25
CA LYS A 217 -1.83 2.83 16.47
C LYS A 217 -2.00 1.55 17.31
N ASN A 218 -3.23 1.06 17.47
CA ASN A 218 -3.57 -0.12 18.27
C ASN A 218 -3.57 -1.42 17.42
N ASP A 219 -2.93 -1.42 16.25
CA ASP A 219 -2.80 -2.60 15.40
C ASP A 219 -1.38 -3.15 15.46
N PRO A 220 -1.14 -4.27 16.18
CA PRO A 220 0.19 -4.83 16.37
C PRO A 220 0.79 -5.39 15.07
N ALA A 221 -0.04 -5.90 14.15
CA ALA A 221 0.43 -6.38 12.85
C ALA A 221 0.89 -5.22 11.96
N ALA A 222 0.11 -4.12 11.92
CA ALA A 222 0.48 -2.92 11.18
C ALA A 222 1.77 -2.30 11.74
N GLN A 223 1.95 -2.25 13.06
CA GLN A 223 3.21 -1.80 13.66
C GLN A 223 4.38 -2.70 13.27
N ALA A 224 4.21 -4.02 13.30
CA ALA A 224 5.27 -4.97 12.92
C ALA A 224 5.70 -4.83 11.46
N HIS A 225 4.76 -4.70 10.52
CA HIS A 225 5.06 -4.46 9.11
C HIS A 225 5.83 -3.16 8.90
N PHE A 226 5.38 -2.07 9.51
CA PHE A 226 6.04 -0.77 9.42
C PHE A 226 7.47 -0.81 9.96
N ILE A 227 7.69 -1.51 11.07
CA ILE A 227 9.02 -1.72 11.66
C ILE A 227 9.91 -2.49 10.69
N ILE A 228 9.41 -3.56 10.07
CA ILE A 228 10.18 -4.37 9.12
C ILE A 228 10.57 -3.55 7.89
N ASP A 229 9.69 -2.68 7.38
CA ASP A 229 10.04 -1.76 6.29
C ASP A 229 11.16 -0.80 6.68
N LYS A 230 11.17 -0.27 7.91
CA LYS A 230 12.27 0.55 8.43
C LYS A 230 13.58 -0.24 8.57
N ILE A 231 13.50 -1.49 8.99
CA ILE A 231 14.65 -2.40 9.08
C ILE A 231 15.20 -2.65 7.68
N GLU A 232 14.36 -2.97 6.71
CA GLU A 232 14.75 -3.18 5.31
C GLU A 232 15.44 -1.94 4.71
N ALA A 233 14.87 -0.76 4.88
CA ALA A 233 15.48 0.52 4.46
C ALA A 233 16.84 0.78 5.13
N SER A 234 17.00 0.38 6.39
CA SER A 234 18.26 0.49 7.12
C SER A 234 19.34 -0.47 6.56
N LEU A 235 18.92 -1.70 6.24
CA LEU A 235 19.78 -2.70 5.62
C LEU A 235 20.23 -2.26 4.23
N GLU A 236 19.31 -1.83 3.39
CA GLU A 236 19.57 -1.35 2.02
C GLU A 236 20.54 -0.17 2.00
N SER A 237 20.36 0.78 2.92
CA SER A 237 21.27 1.92 3.06
C SER A 237 22.71 1.51 3.36
N LEU A 238 22.91 0.36 4.01
CA LEU A 238 24.22 -0.21 4.33
C LEU A 238 24.64 -1.35 3.38
N GLY A 239 23.92 -1.52 2.26
CA GLY A 239 24.26 -2.49 1.20
C GLY A 239 23.87 -3.94 1.49
N ALA A 240 22.99 -4.19 2.47
CA ALA A 240 22.37 -5.47 2.74
C ALA A 240 20.92 -5.50 2.23
N LYS A 241 20.28 -6.65 2.26
CA LYS A 241 18.89 -6.88 1.88
C LYS A 241 18.17 -7.59 3.03
N LEU A 242 16.85 -7.59 2.99
CA LEU A 242 16.04 -8.34 3.95
C LEU A 242 16.39 -9.85 3.92
N SER A 243 16.73 -10.38 2.73
CA SER A 243 17.17 -11.77 2.55
C SER A 243 18.51 -12.12 3.27
N ASP A 244 19.29 -11.11 3.64
CA ASP A 244 20.56 -11.31 4.37
C ASP A 244 20.36 -11.40 5.89
N VAL A 245 19.13 -11.21 6.38
CA VAL A 245 18.82 -11.26 7.82
C VAL A 245 18.98 -12.69 8.34
N VAL A 246 19.83 -12.85 9.34
CA VAL A 246 20.12 -14.13 10.00
C VAL A 246 19.50 -14.25 11.38
N ARG A 247 19.13 -13.12 11.99
CA ARG A 247 18.48 -13.07 13.30
C ARG A 247 17.54 -11.89 13.43
N THR A 248 16.39 -12.12 14.09
CA THR A 248 15.50 -11.09 14.62
C THR A 248 15.25 -11.32 16.11
N ARG A 249 15.08 -10.24 16.90
CA ARG A 249 14.53 -10.29 18.25
C ARG A 249 13.32 -9.36 18.32
N ILE A 250 12.25 -9.85 18.90
CA ILE A 250 10.95 -9.18 18.94
C ILE A 250 10.56 -8.98 20.39
N TYR A 251 10.30 -7.74 20.76
CA TYR A 251 9.83 -7.33 22.09
C TYR A 251 8.37 -6.92 21.96
N VAL A 252 7.48 -7.60 22.67
CA VAL A 252 6.03 -7.43 22.60
C VAL A 252 5.53 -6.84 23.90
N ASN A 253 4.77 -5.75 23.84
CA ASN A 253 4.28 -5.07 25.04
C ASN A 253 3.17 -5.86 25.75
N ASN A 254 2.28 -6.53 25.01
CA ASN A 254 1.19 -7.31 25.55
C ASN A 254 1.19 -8.74 24.99
N LEU A 255 1.10 -9.73 25.87
CA LEU A 255 1.03 -11.14 25.48
C LEU A 255 -0.10 -11.44 24.46
N ALA A 256 -1.21 -10.72 24.52
CA ALA A 256 -2.33 -10.93 23.59
C ALA A 256 -1.98 -10.64 22.12
N ASP A 257 -0.93 -9.87 21.85
CA ASP A 257 -0.56 -9.39 20.50
C ASP A 257 0.44 -10.31 19.78
N TRP A 258 1.01 -11.29 20.49
CA TRP A 258 2.11 -12.12 19.99
C TRP A 258 1.79 -12.85 18.68
N GLU A 259 0.57 -13.35 18.53
CA GLU A 259 0.16 -14.13 17.36
C GLU A 259 0.05 -13.26 16.10
N LEU A 260 -0.58 -12.09 16.20
CA LEU A 260 -0.68 -11.12 15.09
C LEU A 260 0.71 -10.63 14.64
N ILE A 261 1.59 -10.35 15.60
CA ILE A 261 2.98 -9.96 15.32
C ILE A 261 3.75 -11.09 14.65
N SER A 262 3.55 -12.34 15.11
CA SER A 262 4.20 -13.52 14.52
C SER A 262 3.74 -13.76 13.09
N ILE A 263 2.45 -13.57 12.79
CA ILE A 263 1.90 -13.67 11.43
C ILE A 263 2.54 -12.61 10.54
N ALA A 264 2.56 -11.34 10.95
CA ALA A 264 3.17 -10.25 10.20
C ALA A 264 4.66 -10.49 9.93
N HIS A 265 5.41 -10.98 10.94
CA HIS A 265 6.81 -11.38 10.77
C HIS A 265 6.93 -12.55 9.78
N GLY A 266 6.07 -13.56 9.89
CA GLY A 266 6.06 -14.73 9.02
C GLY A 266 5.82 -14.36 7.55
N GLU A 267 4.92 -13.43 7.26
CA GLU A 267 4.64 -12.93 5.90
C GLU A 267 5.88 -12.31 5.24
N ARG A 268 6.77 -11.68 6.02
CA ARG A 268 7.98 -11.04 5.50
C ARG A 268 9.21 -11.96 5.49
N PHE A 269 9.26 -12.95 6.35
CA PHE A 269 10.44 -13.78 6.56
C PHE A 269 10.23 -15.27 6.24
N SER A 270 9.09 -15.69 5.71
CA SER A 270 8.77 -17.11 5.44
C SER A 270 9.83 -17.84 4.60
N ASP A 271 10.39 -17.16 3.60
CA ASP A 271 11.41 -17.71 2.70
C ASP A 271 12.84 -17.57 3.24
N ILE A 272 13.04 -16.69 4.22
CA ILE A 272 14.37 -16.37 4.79
C ILE A 272 14.62 -17.21 6.04
N ARG A 273 13.62 -17.30 6.94
CA ARG A 273 13.64 -18.06 8.19
C ARG A 273 14.83 -17.76 9.12
N PRO A 274 15.03 -16.49 9.50
CA PRO A 274 16.10 -16.13 10.42
C PRO A 274 15.90 -16.78 11.79
N ALA A 275 16.97 -16.93 12.56
CA ALA A 275 16.84 -17.26 13.97
C ALA A 275 16.02 -16.15 14.66
N ASN A 276 14.99 -16.53 15.42
CA ASN A 276 14.10 -15.57 16.06
C ASN A 276 13.98 -15.85 17.57
N THR A 277 13.82 -14.78 18.36
CA THR A 277 13.42 -14.87 19.75
C THR A 277 12.42 -13.76 20.04
N MET A 278 11.31 -14.11 20.69
CA MET A 278 10.27 -13.18 21.09
C MET A 278 10.20 -13.08 22.62
N PHE A 279 10.09 -11.88 23.14
CA PHE A 279 9.98 -11.58 24.57
C PHE A 279 8.76 -10.70 24.85
N ILE A 280 8.19 -10.86 26.04
CA ILE A 280 7.27 -9.86 26.59
C ILE A 280 8.13 -8.85 27.35
N ALA A 281 7.99 -7.57 26.97
CA ALA A 281 8.73 -6.47 27.58
C ALA A 281 7.90 -5.20 27.58
N GLN A 282 8.02 -4.42 28.65
CA GLN A 282 7.48 -3.06 28.67
C GLN A 282 8.34 -2.17 27.76
N LEU A 283 7.74 -1.62 26.72
CA LEU A 283 8.43 -0.74 25.78
C LEU A 283 8.45 0.71 26.29
N ILE A 284 9.36 1.51 25.73
CA ILE A 284 9.46 2.93 26.04
C ILE A 284 8.51 3.71 25.13
N GLY A 285 7.35 4.10 25.65
CA GLY A 285 6.22 4.72 24.97
C GLY A 285 5.01 3.81 24.97
N ASP A 286 3.90 4.30 25.53
CA ASP A 286 2.66 3.53 25.68
C ASP A 286 1.98 3.23 24.33
N GLU A 287 2.35 3.97 23.28
CA GLU A 287 1.84 3.82 21.91
C GLU A 287 2.47 2.67 21.15
N TYR A 288 3.58 2.08 21.63
CA TYR A 288 4.28 1.01 20.96
C TYR A 288 3.83 -0.36 21.47
N LEU A 289 3.41 -1.21 20.57
CA LEU A 289 2.96 -2.58 20.84
C LEU A 289 4.05 -3.60 20.60
N VAL A 290 5.02 -3.25 19.72
CA VAL A 290 6.12 -4.11 19.32
C VAL A 290 7.37 -3.29 19.01
N GLU A 291 8.54 -3.88 19.31
CA GLU A 291 9.86 -3.40 18.88
C GLU A 291 10.63 -4.57 18.29
N ILE A 292 11.38 -4.35 17.22
CA ILE A 292 12.16 -5.41 16.53
C ILE A 292 13.57 -4.91 16.30
N GLU A 293 14.56 -5.78 16.57
CA GLU A 293 15.95 -5.63 16.13
C GLU A 293 16.33 -6.72 15.15
N ALA A 294 17.33 -6.47 14.29
CA ALA A 294 17.78 -7.42 13.30
C ALA A 294 19.31 -7.46 13.15
N GLU A 295 19.82 -8.64 12.83
CA GLU A 295 21.20 -8.86 12.40
C GLU A 295 21.19 -9.47 10.99
N ALA A 296 22.01 -8.93 10.09
CA ALA A 296 22.18 -9.45 8.74
C ALA A 296 23.65 -9.77 8.46
N VAL A 297 23.89 -10.73 7.56
CA VAL A 297 25.22 -11.08 7.04
C VAL A 297 25.15 -11.09 5.53
N ILE A 298 25.85 -10.14 4.91
CA ILE A 298 25.92 -10.00 3.46
C ILE A 298 26.68 -11.20 2.89
N GLN A 299 26.02 -11.95 2.03
CA GLN A 299 26.66 -13.05 1.31
C GLN A 299 27.41 -12.50 0.10
N SER A 300 28.68 -12.85 0.01
CA SER A 300 29.58 -12.45 -1.09
C SER A 300 29.31 -13.23 -2.39
#